data_963230979072801f31967acd89076583
#
_entry.id   963230979072801f31967acd89076583
#
_cell.length_a   1.000
_cell.length_b   1.000
_cell.length_c   1.000
_cell.angle_alpha   90.00
_cell.angle_beta   90.00
_cell.angle_gamma   90.00
#
_symmetry.space_group_name_H-M   'P 1'
#
loop_
_entity.id
_entity.type
_entity.pdbx_description
1 polymer ?
#
loop_
_entity_poly.entity_id
_entity_poly.type
_entity_poly.pdbx_seq_one_letter_code
_entity_poly.pdbx_strand_id
1 'polypeptide(L)'
;MGIQISYQFKGRWIIRQFDADQVVIGRPNSQHSVDIDLSPDTTVSRLHARIWSKNGQFWVEDVGSTYGTLVNGEKLKGKIQVRSDDSIVIGETTLKVDDLPAGEI
;
A
#
# COMPACT_ATOMS: atom_id res chain seq x y z
N MET A 1 1.50 3.69 -17.27
CA MET A 1 2.26 3.76 -16.02
C MET A 1 1.52 2.95 -14.99
N GLY A 2 2.23 2.37 -14.05
CA GLY A 2 1.58 1.51 -13.10
C GLY A 2 2.39 1.33 -11.83
N ILE A 3 1.82 0.56 -10.92
CA ILE A 3 2.39 0.38 -9.60
C ILE A 3 2.42 -1.11 -9.30
N GLN A 4 3.55 -1.60 -8.80
CA GLN A 4 3.66 -2.95 -8.28
C GLN A 4 3.78 -2.88 -6.77
N ILE A 5 2.97 -3.65 -6.07
CA ILE A 5 3.02 -3.70 -4.63
C ILE A 5 3.18 -5.15 -4.20
N SER A 6 4.21 -5.39 -3.39
CA SER A 6 4.43 -6.68 -2.75
C SER A 6 4.02 -6.53 -1.29
N TYR A 7 3.26 -7.47 -0.76
CA TYR A 7 2.89 -7.37 0.63
C TYR A 7 2.91 -8.73 1.30
N GLN A 8 3.17 -8.70 2.60
CA GLN A 8 3.35 -9.90 3.39
C GLN A 8 2.52 -9.79 4.67
N PHE A 9 1.74 -10.83 4.91
CA PHE A 9 1.02 -11.00 6.16
C PHE A 9 1.24 -12.44 6.64
N LYS A 10 1.74 -12.58 7.87
CA LYS A 10 2.02 -13.88 8.47
C LYS A 10 2.92 -14.75 7.60
N GLY A 11 3.96 -14.13 7.05
CA GLY A 11 4.97 -14.85 6.29
C GLY A 11 4.62 -15.16 4.86
N ARG A 12 3.44 -14.79 4.40
CA ARG A 12 3.01 -15.09 3.04
C ARG A 12 3.11 -13.83 2.18
N TRP A 13 3.90 -13.91 1.11
CA TRP A 13 4.09 -12.81 0.19
C TRP A 13 3.11 -12.89 -0.97
N ILE A 14 2.55 -11.73 -1.34
CA ILE A 14 1.67 -11.59 -2.49
C ILE A 14 2.18 -10.40 -3.30
N ILE A 15 2.21 -10.54 -4.61
CA ILE A 15 2.61 -9.46 -5.53
C ILE A 15 1.41 -9.11 -6.39
N ARG A 16 1.07 -7.82 -6.41
CA ARG A 16 -0.01 -7.30 -7.24
C ARG A 16 0.50 -6.20 -8.14
N GLN A 17 0.00 -6.16 -9.36
CA GLN A 17 0.37 -5.16 -10.35
C GLN A 17 -0.88 -4.40 -10.77
N PHE A 18 -0.77 -3.09 -10.84
CA PHE A 18 -1.89 -2.21 -11.16
C PHE A 18 -1.51 -1.29 -12.32
N ASP A 19 -2.34 -1.26 -13.36
CA ASP A 19 -2.20 -0.31 -14.45
C ASP A 19 -3.01 0.93 -14.06
N ALA A 20 -2.51 1.62 -13.04
CA ALA A 20 -3.20 2.77 -12.45
C ALA A 20 -2.17 3.64 -11.76
N ASP A 21 -2.53 4.88 -11.51
CA ASP A 21 -1.65 5.83 -10.81
C ASP A 21 -1.91 5.86 -9.32
N GLN A 22 -2.93 5.17 -8.85
CA GLN A 22 -3.31 5.18 -7.44
C GLN A 22 -3.83 3.82 -7.02
N VAL A 23 -3.47 3.41 -5.83
CA VAL A 23 -3.90 2.15 -5.22
C VAL A 23 -4.41 2.46 -3.82
N VAL A 24 -5.63 2.03 -3.52
CA VAL A 24 -6.24 2.20 -2.20
C VAL A 24 -6.17 0.87 -1.47
N ILE A 25 -5.80 0.92 -0.21
CA ILE A 25 -5.51 -0.27 0.60
C ILE A 25 -6.37 -0.25 1.84
N GLY A 26 -6.97 -1.38 2.16
CA GLY A 26 -7.78 -1.48 3.37
C GLY A 26 -8.46 -2.82 3.49
N ARG A 27 -9.44 -2.85 4.37
CA ARG A 27 -10.28 -4.02 4.64
C ARG A 27 -11.71 -3.68 4.17
N PRO A 28 -12.06 -4.03 2.92
CA PRO A 28 -13.33 -3.55 2.34
C PRO A 28 -14.55 -4.14 3.04
N ASN A 29 -15.67 -3.46 2.85
CA ASN A 29 -16.97 -3.97 3.30
C ASN A 29 -17.99 -3.72 2.18
N SER A 30 -19.27 -3.90 2.47
CA SER A 30 -20.32 -3.74 1.45
C SER A 30 -20.45 -2.30 0.94
N GLN A 31 -19.88 -1.32 1.66
CA GLN A 31 -20.00 0.09 1.30
C GLN A 31 -18.71 0.68 0.72
N HIS A 32 -17.58 0.00 0.87
CA HIS A 32 -16.29 0.50 0.44
C HIS A 32 -15.51 -0.60 -0.26
N SER A 33 -14.99 -0.29 -1.43
CA SER A 33 -14.10 -1.19 -2.15
C SER A 33 -12.68 -0.62 -2.10
N VAL A 34 -11.72 -1.50 -2.21
CA VAL A 34 -10.30 -1.14 -2.21
C VAL A 34 -9.60 -1.90 -3.32
N ASP A 35 -8.42 -1.43 -3.70
CA ASP A 35 -7.63 -2.13 -4.72
C ASP A 35 -6.86 -3.30 -4.12
N ILE A 36 -6.35 -3.13 -2.91
CA ILE A 36 -5.68 -4.21 -2.17
C ILE A 36 -6.50 -4.51 -0.93
N ASP A 37 -7.03 -5.73 -0.89
CA ASP A 37 -7.88 -6.22 0.19
C ASP A 37 -7.02 -6.94 1.22
N LEU A 38 -6.86 -6.33 2.39
CA LEU A 38 -6.10 -6.89 3.48
C LEU A 38 -7.01 -7.47 4.56
N SER A 39 -8.16 -8.03 4.18
CA SER A 39 -9.14 -8.57 5.12
C SER A 39 -8.59 -9.57 6.13
N PRO A 40 -7.61 -10.42 5.79
CA PRO A 40 -7.05 -11.32 6.80
C PRO A 40 -6.41 -10.61 7.98
N ASP A 41 -5.97 -9.36 7.79
CA ASP A 41 -5.35 -8.57 8.86
C ASP A 41 -6.43 -7.70 9.51
N THR A 42 -6.90 -8.13 10.67
CA THR A 42 -8.01 -7.44 11.35
C THR A 42 -7.61 -6.11 11.95
N THR A 43 -6.31 -5.77 11.97
CA THR A 43 -5.85 -4.48 12.46
C THR A 43 -5.83 -3.41 11.37
N VAL A 44 -6.17 -3.78 10.13
CA VAL A 44 -6.26 -2.85 9.02
C VAL A 44 -7.64 -2.19 9.00
N SER A 45 -7.68 -0.89 8.85
CA SER A 45 -8.94 -0.14 8.76
C SER A 45 -9.59 -0.34 7.39
N ARG A 46 -10.88 -0.07 7.30
CA ARG A 46 -11.64 -0.26 6.06
C ARG A 46 -11.03 0.52 4.89
N LEU A 47 -10.73 1.79 5.10
CA LEU A 47 -9.90 2.58 4.21
C LEU A 47 -8.68 2.97 5.03
N HIS A 48 -7.52 2.43 4.70
CA HIS A 48 -6.36 2.57 5.57
C HIS A 48 -5.33 3.51 4.99
N ALA A 49 -4.90 3.26 3.78
CA ALA A 49 -3.84 4.02 3.16
C ALA A 49 -4.03 4.11 1.66
N ARG A 50 -3.34 5.04 1.06
CA ARG A 50 -3.35 5.25 -0.38
C ARG A 50 -1.91 5.40 -0.84
N ILE A 51 -1.57 4.71 -1.93
CA ILE A 51 -0.27 4.84 -2.58
C ILE A 51 -0.52 5.34 -3.99
N TRP A 52 0.23 6.35 -4.42
CA TRP A 52 0.08 6.85 -5.77
C TRP A 52 1.43 7.18 -6.37
N SER A 53 1.46 7.29 -7.70
CA SER A 53 2.62 7.64 -8.47
C SER A 53 2.42 9.00 -9.10
N LYS A 54 3.42 9.86 -9.01
CA LYS A 54 3.40 11.17 -9.63
C LYS A 54 4.81 11.55 -10.05
N ASN A 55 4.97 11.86 -11.34
CA ASN A 55 6.27 12.27 -11.89
C ASN A 55 7.37 11.24 -11.61
N GLY A 56 7.03 9.95 -11.74
CA GLY A 56 7.99 8.88 -11.55
C GLY A 56 8.34 8.60 -10.09
N GLN A 57 7.63 9.19 -9.15
CA GLN A 57 7.86 9.01 -7.73
C GLN A 57 6.62 8.45 -7.06
N PHE A 58 6.83 7.70 -5.97
CA PHE A 58 5.73 7.10 -5.22
C PHE A 58 5.50 7.86 -3.93
N TRP A 59 4.24 7.94 -3.54
CA TRP A 59 3.81 8.60 -2.32
C TRP A 59 2.85 7.69 -1.57
N VAL A 60 2.84 7.81 -0.25
CA VAL A 60 1.89 7.10 0.58
C VAL A 60 1.27 8.08 1.57
N GLU A 61 -0.01 7.83 1.88
CA GLU A 61 -0.77 8.65 2.81
C GLU A 61 -1.69 7.75 3.63
N ASP A 62 -1.77 8.03 4.93
CA ASP A 62 -2.77 7.39 5.78
C ASP A 62 -4.09 8.16 5.61
N VAL A 63 -5.16 7.44 5.35
CA VAL A 63 -6.45 8.08 5.06
C VAL A 63 -7.41 7.98 6.24
N GLY A 64 -6.87 8.04 7.47
CA GLY A 64 -7.69 8.08 8.67
C GLY A 64 -7.79 6.74 9.36
N SER A 65 -6.75 5.93 9.31
CA SER A 65 -6.77 4.62 9.95
C SER A 65 -6.78 4.72 11.47
N THR A 66 -7.22 3.65 12.11
CA THR A 66 -7.27 3.58 13.57
C THR A 66 -5.87 3.50 14.18
N TYR A 67 -5.00 2.68 13.60
CA TYR A 67 -3.69 2.41 14.20
C TYR A 67 -2.53 3.09 13.48
N GLY A 68 -2.80 3.73 12.33
CA GLY A 68 -1.78 4.46 11.60
C GLY A 68 -1.07 3.59 10.56
N THR A 69 -0.22 4.26 9.81
CA THR A 69 0.65 3.66 8.79
C THR A 69 2.07 4.02 9.16
N LEU A 70 2.97 3.03 9.12
CA LEU A 70 4.38 3.27 9.44
C LEU A 70 5.23 3.16 8.18
N VAL A 71 6.20 4.06 8.05
CA VAL A 71 7.20 3.99 6.98
C VAL A 71 8.56 3.89 7.65
N ASN A 72 9.25 2.79 7.42
CA ASN A 72 10.55 2.51 8.03
C ASN A 72 10.49 2.64 9.56
N GLY A 73 9.36 2.20 10.15
CA GLY A 73 9.19 2.19 11.60
C GLY A 73 8.65 3.47 12.19
N GLU A 74 8.47 4.52 11.41
CA GLU A 74 7.96 5.79 11.90
C GLU A 74 6.52 6.02 11.47
N LYS A 75 5.69 6.45 12.41
CA LYS A 75 4.29 6.69 12.13
C LYS A 75 4.13 7.87 11.19
N LEU A 76 3.38 7.65 10.13
CA LEU A 76 3.19 8.62 9.07
C LEU A 76 2.31 9.78 9.54
N LYS A 77 2.72 11.00 9.20
CA LYS A 77 1.93 12.21 9.40
C LYS A 77 1.74 12.85 8.04
N GLY A 78 0.48 12.85 7.53
CA GLY A 78 0.22 13.35 6.20
C GLY A 78 0.70 12.38 5.15
N LYS A 79 1.37 12.90 4.13
CA LYS A 79 1.89 12.07 3.03
C LYS A 79 3.40 12.17 2.99
N ILE A 80 4.03 11.10 2.49
CA ILE A 80 5.48 11.05 2.37
C ILE A 80 5.85 10.34 1.07
N GLN A 81 6.95 10.75 0.48
CA GLN A 81 7.52 10.06 -0.67
C GLN A 81 8.20 8.78 -0.20
N VAL A 82 7.99 7.70 -0.93
CA VAL A 82 8.60 6.40 -0.62
C VAL A 82 9.35 5.88 -1.84
N ARG A 83 10.33 5.02 -1.57
CA ARG A 83 11.12 4.34 -2.60
C ARG A 83 10.90 2.85 -2.48
N SER A 84 11.38 2.11 -3.46
CA SER A 84 11.16 0.67 -3.55
C SER A 84 11.76 -0.10 -2.37
N ASP A 85 12.80 0.46 -1.71
CA ASP A 85 13.41 -0.21 -0.56
C ASP A 85 12.82 0.21 0.77
N ASP A 86 11.87 1.15 0.77
CA ASP A 86 11.19 1.56 2.00
C ASP A 86 10.17 0.53 2.43
N SER A 87 10.07 0.32 3.74
CA SER A 87 9.11 -0.60 4.33
C SER A 87 7.88 0.19 4.78
N ILE A 88 6.72 -0.22 4.30
CA ILE A 88 5.43 0.38 4.68
C ILE A 88 4.68 -0.66 5.49
N VAL A 89 4.25 -0.30 6.70
CA VAL A 89 3.50 -1.22 7.54
C VAL A 89 2.09 -0.68 7.76
N ILE A 90 1.13 -1.50 7.39
CA ILE A 90 -0.30 -1.23 7.52
C ILE A 90 -0.87 -2.36 8.37
N GLY A 91 -1.26 -2.04 9.61
CA GLY A 91 -1.63 -3.08 10.57
C GLY A 91 -0.43 -3.97 10.85
N GLU A 92 -0.57 -5.26 10.60
CA GLU A 92 0.52 -6.23 10.72
C GLU A 92 1.07 -6.65 9.36
N THR A 93 0.65 -5.97 8.30
CA THR A 93 1.04 -6.28 6.93
C THR A 93 2.16 -5.35 6.50
N THR A 94 3.22 -5.92 5.95
CA THR A 94 4.36 -5.15 5.42
C THR A 94 4.23 -5.06 3.92
N LEU A 95 4.41 -3.85 3.38
CA LEU A 95 4.29 -3.59 1.95
C LEU A 95 5.54 -2.93 1.42
N LYS A 96 5.81 -3.19 0.13
CA LYS A 96 6.83 -2.49 -0.64
C LYS A 96 6.24 -2.12 -1.99
N VAL A 97 6.61 -0.96 -2.49
CA VAL A 97 6.10 -0.43 -3.75
C VAL A 97 7.24 -0.32 -4.75
N ASP A 98 6.94 -0.57 -6.02
CA ASP A 98 7.92 -0.45 -7.08
C ASP A 98 7.21 -0.10 -8.38
N ASP A 99 7.99 0.28 -9.39
CA ASP A 99 7.47 0.43 -10.74
C ASP A 99 7.04 -0.93 -11.27
N LEU A 100 6.10 -0.94 -12.20
CA LEU A 100 5.81 -2.16 -12.94
C LEU A 100 7.10 -2.60 -13.63
N PRO A 101 7.38 -3.92 -13.66
CA PRO A 101 8.52 -4.40 -14.40
C PRO A 101 8.43 -3.95 -15.85
N ALA A 102 9.57 -3.67 -16.49
CA ALA A 102 9.60 -3.34 -17.90
C ALA A 102 8.94 -4.48 -18.68
N GLY A 103 8.12 -4.11 -19.65
CA GLY A 103 7.43 -5.12 -20.45
C GLY A 103 8.43 -6.07 -21.07
N GLU A 104 8.07 -7.34 -21.08
CA GLU A 104 8.89 -8.33 -21.78
C GLU A 104 8.76 -8.13 -23.26
N ILE A 105 9.85 -8.09 -23.89
CA ILE A 105 9.90 -7.76 -25.31
C ILE A 105 10.27 -8.99 -26.11
#